data_5cdfc58b638d318425095b892d1a5c19
#
_entry.id   5cdfc58b638d318425095b892d1a5c19
#
_cell.length_a   1.000
_cell.length_b   1.000
_cell.length_c   1.000
_cell.angle_alpha   90.00
_cell.angle_beta   90.00
_cell.angle_gamma   90.00
#
_symmetry.space_group_name_H-M   'P 1'
#
loop_
_entity.id
_entity.type
_entity.pdbx_description
1 polymer ?
#
loop_
_entity_poly.entity_id
_entity_poly.type
_entity_poly.pdbx_seq_one_letter_code
_entity_poly.pdbx_strand_id
1 'polypeptide(L)'
;MFILRYLSVVGLTLWFLVIPTSSAAADKKSAQVECVATDVRLTYDCIITLTNKKTGHAIRDAEFTVSADMPSMPGAHAIKPVTVMNHGMGMYHVKLVLEMYGEWALMMDFTQPNRDRVITKITITKSGGGCAHNHD
;
A
#
# COMPACT_ATOMS: atom_id res chain seq x y z
N MET A 1 -11.16 75.38 -35.20
CA MET A 1 -10.05 74.47 -35.48
C MET A 1 -9.71 73.80 -34.13
N PHE A 2 -10.46 72.70 -33.80
CA PHE A 2 -10.31 72.00 -32.56
C PHE A 2 -9.91 70.58 -32.83
N ILE A 3 -8.65 70.26 -32.47
CA ILE A 3 -8.10 68.94 -32.61
C ILE A 3 -8.46 68.12 -31.32
N LEU A 4 -9.38 67.18 -31.42
CA LEU A 4 -9.77 66.30 -30.36
C LEU A 4 -8.79 65.10 -30.29
N ARG A 5 -7.96 65.09 -29.26
CA ARG A 5 -7.06 63.97 -28.99
C ARG A 5 -7.85 62.86 -28.26
N TYR A 6 -8.08 61.73 -28.94
CA TYR A 6 -8.55 60.52 -28.31
C TYR A 6 -7.38 59.80 -27.63
N LEU A 7 -7.39 59.73 -26.30
CA LEU A 7 -6.53 58.87 -25.49
C LEU A 7 -7.17 57.50 -25.42
N SER A 8 -6.60 56.55 -26.17
CA SER A 8 -6.98 55.13 -26.11
C SER A 8 -6.32 54.49 -24.88
N VAL A 9 -7.12 54.20 -23.84
CA VAL A 9 -6.67 53.44 -22.67
C VAL A 9 -6.81 51.98 -23.05
N VAL A 10 -5.69 51.33 -23.36
CA VAL A 10 -5.62 49.85 -23.54
C VAL A 10 -5.60 49.22 -22.17
N GLY A 11 -6.74 48.72 -21.73
CA GLY A 11 -6.87 47.94 -20.53
C GLY A 11 -6.32 46.54 -20.73
N LEU A 12 -5.15 46.26 -20.15
CA LEU A 12 -4.53 44.95 -20.15
C LEU A 12 -5.23 44.12 -19.07
N THR A 13 -6.24 43.33 -19.46
CA THR A 13 -6.90 42.36 -18.56
C THR A 13 -6.00 41.14 -18.39
N LEU A 14 -5.32 41.08 -17.23
CA LEU A 14 -4.52 39.93 -16.84
C LEU A 14 -5.49 38.79 -16.45
N TRP A 15 -5.70 37.81 -17.35
CA TRP A 15 -6.43 36.61 -17.06
C TRP A 15 -5.55 35.69 -16.19
N PHE A 16 -5.82 35.63 -14.91
CA PHE A 16 -5.27 34.63 -14.02
C PHE A 16 -5.86 33.26 -14.39
N LEU A 17 -5.07 32.43 -15.06
CA LEU A 17 -5.35 31.00 -15.23
C LEU A 17 -5.26 30.33 -13.87
N VAL A 18 -6.40 30.13 -13.21
CA VAL A 18 -6.51 29.28 -12.05
C VAL A 18 -6.40 27.84 -12.54
N ILE A 19 -5.21 27.25 -12.40
CA ILE A 19 -4.99 25.82 -12.66
C ILE A 19 -5.56 25.07 -11.45
N PRO A 20 -6.61 24.24 -11.61
CA PRO A 20 -7.09 23.40 -10.52
C PRO A 20 -5.99 22.38 -10.22
N THR A 21 -5.34 22.50 -9.07
CA THR A 21 -4.49 21.45 -8.53
C THR A 21 -5.41 20.32 -8.09
N SER A 22 -5.57 19.31 -8.95
CA SER A 22 -6.19 18.04 -8.57
C SER A 22 -5.32 17.39 -7.50
N SER A 23 -5.72 17.53 -6.25
CA SER A 23 -5.19 16.75 -5.14
C SER A 23 -5.62 15.30 -5.40
N ALA A 24 -4.71 14.48 -5.94
CA ALA A 24 -4.93 13.04 -6.05
C ALA A 24 -5.07 12.52 -4.62
N ALA A 25 -6.30 12.22 -4.22
CA ALA A 25 -6.56 11.55 -2.96
C ALA A 25 -5.78 10.23 -2.97
N ALA A 26 -4.88 10.05 -2.01
CA ALA A 26 -4.09 8.83 -1.90
C ALA A 26 -5.04 7.63 -1.81
N ASP A 27 -4.99 6.77 -2.82
CA ASP A 27 -5.83 5.58 -2.90
C ASP A 27 -5.45 4.62 -1.77
N LYS A 28 -6.38 4.43 -0.84
CA LYS A 28 -6.19 3.48 0.27
C LYS A 28 -6.06 2.06 -0.29
N LYS A 29 -4.97 1.39 0.08
CA LYS A 29 -4.70 0.01 -0.29
C LYS A 29 -5.35 -0.94 0.72
N SER A 30 -5.84 -2.08 0.23
CA SER A 30 -6.28 -3.22 1.03
C SER A 30 -5.39 -4.40 0.68
N ALA A 31 -4.95 -5.14 1.68
CA ALA A 31 -4.12 -6.33 1.51
C ALA A 31 -4.81 -7.53 2.15
N GLN A 32 -4.96 -8.59 1.38
CA GLN A 32 -5.29 -9.92 1.87
C GLN A 32 -4.03 -10.78 1.81
N VAL A 33 -3.80 -11.57 2.85
CA VAL A 33 -2.60 -12.41 2.97
C VAL A 33 -3.02 -13.83 3.26
N GLU A 34 -2.47 -14.75 2.49
CA GLU A 34 -2.61 -16.19 2.68
C GLU A 34 -1.22 -16.81 2.71
N CYS A 35 -0.91 -17.58 3.75
CA CYS A 35 0.38 -18.20 3.96
C CYS A 35 0.23 -19.72 4.05
N VAL A 36 1.10 -20.45 3.38
CA VAL A 36 1.19 -21.91 3.44
C VAL A 36 2.54 -22.28 4.04
N ALA A 37 2.54 -23.25 4.96
CA ALA A 37 3.78 -23.77 5.51
C ALA A 37 4.60 -24.48 4.44
N THR A 38 5.91 -24.26 4.46
CA THR A 38 6.86 -24.98 3.61
C THR A 38 7.42 -26.23 4.31
N ASP A 39 8.28 -26.98 3.63
CA ASP A 39 9.02 -28.11 4.22
C ASP A 39 10.02 -27.66 5.30
N VAL A 40 10.39 -26.38 5.30
CA VAL A 40 11.29 -25.80 6.29
C VAL A 40 10.46 -25.30 7.47
N ARG A 41 10.82 -25.78 8.65
CA ARG A 41 10.12 -25.41 9.88
C ARG A 41 10.00 -23.88 10.03
N LEU A 42 8.80 -23.42 10.41
CA LEU A 42 8.48 -22.00 10.66
C LEU A 42 8.72 -21.07 9.46
N THR A 43 8.82 -21.65 8.27
CA THR A 43 8.96 -20.91 7.02
C THR A 43 7.67 -21.02 6.21
N TYR A 44 7.18 -19.89 5.75
CA TYR A 44 5.88 -19.78 5.07
C TYR A 44 6.04 -19.10 3.73
N ASP A 45 5.42 -19.65 2.72
CA ASP A 45 5.21 -19.00 1.42
C ASP A 45 3.88 -18.24 1.49
N CYS A 46 3.94 -16.93 1.39
CA CYS A 46 2.79 -16.06 1.54
C CYS A 46 2.45 -15.36 0.22
N ILE A 47 1.18 -15.40 -0.15
CA ILE A 47 0.62 -14.61 -1.25
C ILE A 47 -0.12 -13.42 -0.65
N ILE A 48 0.21 -12.24 -1.14
CA ILE A 48 -0.41 -10.97 -0.78
C ILE A 48 -1.21 -10.49 -1.98
N THR A 49 -2.51 -10.34 -1.84
CA THR A 49 -3.39 -9.77 -2.86
C THR A 49 -3.68 -8.32 -2.50
N LEU A 50 -3.26 -7.39 -3.37
CA LEU A 50 -3.44 -5.96 -3.20
C LEU A 50 -4.58 -5.44 -4.06
N THR A 51 -5.50 -4.72 -3.43
CA THR A 51 -6.59 -4.03 -4.10
C THR A 51 -6.71 -2.59 -3.61
N ASN A 52 -7.26 -1.73 -4.45
CA ASN A 52 -7.70 -0.41 -4.03
C ASN A 52 -8.96 -0.58 -3.17
N LYS A 53 -8.91 -0.11 -1.93
CA LYS A 53 -10.01 -0.29 -0.96
C LYS A 53 -11.34 0.31 -1.41
N LYS A 54 -11.29 1.37 -2.23
CA LYS A 54 -12.48 2.09 -2.70
C LYS A 54 -13.10 1.47 -3.95
N THR A 55 -12.27 1.03 -4.89
CA THR A 55 -12.73 0.54 -6.20
C THR A 55 -12.72 -0.98 -6.33
N GLY A 56 -12.01 -1.68 -5.45
CA GLY A 56 -11.77 -3.12 -5.53
C GLY A 56 -10.78 -3.54 -6.63
N HIS A 57 -10.27 -2.61 -7.43
CA HIS A 57 -9.34 -2.93 -8.51
C HIS A 57 -7.99 -3.42 -7.98
N ALA A 58 -7.44 -4.42 -8.66
CA ALA A 58 -6.11 -4.96 -8.35
C ALA A 58 -5.02 -3.90 -8.55
N ILE A 59 -4.10 -3.80 -7.59
CA ILE A 59 -2.91 -2.93 -7.68
C ILE A 59 -1.76 -3.80 -8.18
N ARG A 60 -1.34 -3.58 -9.43
CA ARG A 60 -0.44 -4.50 -10.17
C ARG A 60 1.03 -4.14 -10.10
N ASP A 61 1.34 -2.85 -9.95
CA ASP A 61 2.70 -2.31 -10.10
C ASP A 61 3.19 -1.68 -8.79
N ALA A 62 2.91 -2.34 -7.66
CA ALA A 62 3.39 -1.88 -6.37
C ALA A 62 4.79 -2.44 -6.09
N GLU A 63 5.63 -1.59 -5.49
CA GLU A 63 6.89 -2.00 -4.89
C GLU A 63 6.80 -1.76 -3.40
N PHE A 64 7.08 -2.79 -2.61
CA PHE A 64 7.03 -2.73 -1.15
C PHE A 64 7.86 -3.83 -0.51
N THR A 65 8.12 -3.64 0.78
CA THR A 65 8.69 -4.66 1.64
C THR A 65 7.69 -5.08 2.69
N VAL A 66 7.85 -6.30 3.20
CA VAL A 66 7.04 -6.83 4.30
C VAL A 66 7.95 -7.06 5.50
N SER A 67 7.60 -6.49 6.61
CA SER A 67 8.13 -6.83 7.93
C SER A 67 7.01 -7.39 8.81
N ALA A 68 7.36 -8.07 9.89
CA ALA A 68 6.38 -8.65 10.79
C ALA A 68 6.81 -8.50 12.24
N ASP A 69 5.83 -8.38 13.14
CA ASP A 69 6.06 -8.39 14.57
C ASP A 69 4.85 -9.04 15.28
N MET A 70 5.06 -9.55 16.47
CA MET A 70 4.00 -10.14 17.29
C MET A 70 3.42 -9.06 18.21
N PRO A 71 2.12 -8.70 18.09
CA PRO A 71 1.49 -7.70 18.95
C PRO A 71 1.51 -8.08 20.45
N SER A 72 1.53 -9.37 20.74
CA SER A 72 1.61 -9.89 22.13
C SER A 72 3.00 -9.76 22.76
N MET A 73 4.05 -9.63 21.92
CA MET A 73 5.46 -9.54 22.36
C MET A 73 6.23 -8.55 21.45
N PRO A 74 5.90 -7.26 21.51
CA PRO A 74 6.46 -6.28 20.58
C PRO A 74 7.99 -6.25 20.60
N GLY A 75 8.60 -6.36 19.42
CA GLY A 75 10.04 -6.31 19.22
C GLY A 75 10.81 -7.58 19.57
N ALA A 76 10.20 -8.55 20.25
CA ALA A 76 10.89 -9.79 20.64
C ALA A 76 11.13 -10.73 19.45
N HIS A 77 10.22 -10.72 18.48
CA HIS A 77 10.26 -11.55 17.28
C HIS A 77 10.15 -10.74 15.99
N ALA A 78 10.57 -9.47 16.03
CA ALA A 78 10.48 -8.57 14.87
C ALA A 78 11.31 -9.09 13.69
N ILE A 79 10.65 -9.23 12.55
CA ILE A 79 11.25 -9.67 11.29
C ILE A 79 11.65 -8.44 10.47
N LYS A 80 12.88 -8.45 9.98
CA LYS A 80 13.40 -7.40 9.10
C LYS A 80 12.62 -7.35 7.79
N PRO A 81 12.53 -6.17 7.15
CA PRO A 81 11.87 -6.03 5.87
C PRO A 81 12.39 -6.97 4.80
N VAL A 82 11.48 -7.71 4.16
CA VAL A 82 11.74 -8.62 3.04
C VAL A 82 11.07 -8.05 1.80
N THR A 83 11.78 -7.99 0.68
CA THR A 83 11.24 -7.55 -0.60
C THR A 83 10.30 -8.62 -1.16
N VAL A 84 9.16 -8.19 -1.67
CA VAL A 84 8.18 -9.07 -2.32
C VAL A 84 8.52 -9.28 -3.80
N MET A 85 8.08 -10.40 -4.37
CA MET A 85 8.12 -10.67 -5.79
C MET A 85 6.73 -10.43 -6.39
N ASN A 86 6.67 -9.62 -7.46
CA ASN A 86 5.43 -9.37 -8.18
C ASN A 86 5.10 -10.56 -9.10
N HIS A 87 3.92 -11.16 -8.92
CA HIS A 87 3.38 -12.24 -9.77
C HIS A 87 2.35 -11.75 -10.80
N GLY A 88 2.13 -10.44 -10.86
CA GLY A 88 1.09 -9.84 -11.72
C GLY A 88 -0.30 -9.93 -11.10
N MET A 89 -1.26 -9.29 -11.76
CA MET A 89 -2.69 -9.28 -11.38
C MET A 89 -2.97 -8.79 -9.94
N GLY A 90 -2.03 -8.05 -9.33
CA GLY A 90 -2.14 -7.59 -7.95
C GLY A 90 -1.74 -8.63 -6.90
N MET A 91 -1.13 -9.73 -7.32
CA MET A 91 -0.60 -10.76 -6.44
C MET A 91 0.91 -10.62 -6.27
N TYR A 92 1.36 -10.75 -5.03
CA TYR A 92 2.77 -10.64 -4.64
C TYR A 92 3.14 -11.79 -3.74
N HIS A 93 4.31 -12.36 -3.95
CA HIS A 93 4.82 -13.47 -3.18
C HIS A 93 5.93 -13.01 -2.26
N VAL A 94 5.93 -13.53 -1.03
CA VAL A 94 7.00 -13.33 -0.06
C VAL A 94 7.19 -14.58 0.78
N LYS A 95 8.44 -14.93 1.05
CA LYS A 95 8.78 -16.00 1.98
C LYS A 95 9.12 -15.39 3.33
N LEU A 96 8.41 -15.80 4.37
CA LEU A 96 8.59 -15.32 5.75
C LEU A 96 9.01 -16.44 6.68
N VAL A 97 9.95 -16.16 7.56
CA VAL A 97 10.32 -17.03 8.67
C VAL A 97 9.67 -16.46 9.93
N LEU A 98 8.60 -17.10 10.40
CA LEU A 98 7.81 -16.67 11.54
C LEU A 98 8.08 -17.62 12.71
N GLU A 99 8.89 -17.20 13.65
CA GLU A 99 9.50 -18.04 14.68
C GLU A 99 8.52 -18.70 15.65
N MET A 100 7.26 -18.25 15.67
CA MET A 100 6.22 -18.76 16.55
C MET A 100 4.86 -18.85 15.84
N TYR A 101 4.00 -19.72 16.34
CA TYR A 101 2.58 -19.73 16.01
C TYR A 101 1.85 -18.62 16.77
N GLY A 102 0.77 -18.11 16.20
CA GLY A 102 -0.05 -17.09 16.82
C GLY A 102 -0.35 -15.91 15.91
N GLU A 103 -0.80 -14.80 16.51
CA GLU A 103 -1.11 -13.58 15.77
C GLU A 103 0.14 -12.79 15.45
N TRP A 104 0.27 -12.39 14.18
CA TRP A 104 1.33 -11.54 13.65
C TRP A 104 0.73 -10.30 12.96
N ALA A 105 1.34 -9.16 13.19
CA ALA A 105 1.09 -7.95 12.42
C ALA A 105 2.11 -7.87 11.29
N LEU A 106 1.66 -7.95 10.04
CA LEU A 106 2.47 -7.73 8.86
C LEU A 106 2.40 -6.26 8.48
N MET A 107 3.56 -5.62 8.38
CA MET A 107 3.69 -4.22 7.96
C MET A 107 4.24 -4.20 6.53
N MET A 108 3.45 -3.67 5.61
CA MET A 108 3.79 -3.50 4.20
C MET A 108 4.16 -2.05 3.96
N ASP A 109 5.44 -1.79 3.72
CA ASP A 109 5.96 -0.45 3.46
C ASP A 109 6.14 -0.23 1.95
N PHE A 110 5.26 0.57 1.37
CA PHE A 110 5.22 0.85 -0.06
C PHE A 110 6.17 1.98 -0.43
N THR A 111 6.88 1.78 -1.55
CA THR A 111 7.68 2.81 -2.22
C THR A 111 7.05 3.28 -3.52
N GLN A 112 6.29 2.41 -4.21
CA GLN A 112 5.55 2.71 -5.44
C GLN A 112 4.13 2.16 -5.39
N PRO A 113 3.19 2.83 -6.06
CA PRO A 113 3.27 4.09 -6.82
C PRO A 113 3.45 5.33 -5.95
N ASN A 114 3.16 5.24 -4.68
CA ASN A 114 3.33 6.28 -3.68
C ASN A 114 3.66 5.66 -2.32
N ARG A 115 4.40 6.41 -1.51
CA ARG A 115 4.74 5.97 -0.14
C ARG A 115 3.49 5.81 0.69
N ASP A 116 3.35 4.63 1.29
CA ASP A 116 2.20 4.27 2.13
C ASP A 116 2.60 3.12 3.04
N ARG A 117 1.82 2.88 4.10
CA ARG A 117 1.96 1.72 4.97
C ARG A 117 0.62 1.04 5.17
N VAL A 118 0.58 -0.25 4.92
CA VAL A 118 -0.58 -1.10 5.23
C VAL A 118 -0.17 -2.10 6.30
N ILE A 119 -0.98 -2.21 7.35
CA ILE A 119 -0.79 -3.20 8.41
C ILE A 119 -1.95 -4.17 8.35
N THR A 120 -1.64 -5.45 8.32
CA THR A 120 -2.61 -6.54 8.31
C THR A 120 -2.25 -7.55 9.40
N LYS A 121 -3.25 -8.05 10.11
CA LYS A 121 -3.07 -9.12 11.10
C LYS A 121 -3.36 -10.47 10.45
N ILE A 122 -2.49 -11.43 10.72
CA ILE A 122 -2.69 -12.83 10.32
C ILE A 122 -2.51 -13.73 11.54
N THR A 123 -3.17 -14.87 11.52
CA THR A 123 -2.95 -15.93 12.52
C THR A 123 -2.20 -17.07 11.86
N ILE A 124 -1.03 -17.40 12.38
CA ILE A 124 -0.16 -18.47 11.88
C ILE A 124 -0.37 -19.73 12.72
N THR A 125 -0.58 -20.83 12.00
CA THR A 125 -0.69 -22.17 12.55
C THR A 125 0.39 -23.08 11.95
N LYS A 126 0.41 -24.34 12.34
CA LYS A 126 1.36 -25.34 11.84
C LYS A 126 1.25 -25.55 10.31
N SER A 127 0.06 -25.41 9.73
CA SER A 127 -0.22 -25.60 8.30
C SER A 127 -0.11 -24.31 7.48
N GLY A 128 -0.10 -23.16 8.14
CA GLY A 128 -0.11 -21.84 7.50
C GLY A 128 -1.04 -20.88 8.22
N GLY A 129 -1.44 -19.83 7.55
CA GLY A 129 -2.32 -18.81 8.12
C GLY A 129 -2.83 -17.80 7.09
N GLY A 130 -3.70 -16.94 7.54
CA GLY A 130 -4.28 -15.89 6.70
C GLY A 130 -4.88 -14.76 7.53
N CYS A 131 -5.41 -13.76 6.83
CA CYS A 131 -6.12 -12.66 7.48
C CYS A 131 -7.32 -13.19 8.25
N ALA A 132 -7.52 -12.68 9.47
CA ALA A 132 -8.78 -12.88 10.17
C ALA A 132 -9.91 -12.26 9.31
N HIS A 133 -10.84 -13.08 8.85
CA HIS A 133 -12.08 -12.57 8.27
C HIS A 133 -12.91 -11.99 9.40
N ASN A 134 -12.93 -10.66 9.51
CA ASN A 134 -13.94 -10.01 10.33
C ASN A 134 -15.26 -10.15 9.58
N HIS A 135 -16.11 -11.07 10.03
CA HIS A 135 -17.52 -11.08 9.71
C HIS A 135 -18.16 -9.95 10.54
N ASP A 136 -18.35 -8.80 9.90
CA ASP A 136 -19.32 -7.79 10.33
C ASP A 136 -20.67 -8.09 9.68
#